data_ffb3c137c3a247d82511c559322f7518
#
_entry.id   ffb3c137c3a247d82511c559322f7518
#
_cell.length_a   1.000
_cell.length_b   1.000
_cell.length_c   1.000
_cell.angle_alpha   90.00
_cell.angle_beta   90.00
_cell.angle_gamma   90.00
#
_symmetry.space_group_name_H-M   'P 1'
#
loop_
_entity.id
_entity.type
_entity.pdbx_description
1 polymer ?
#
loop_
_entity_poly.entity_id
_entity_poly.type
_entity_poly.pdbx_seq_one_letter_code
_entity_poly.pdbx_strand_id
1 'polypeptide(L)'
;MGTNLANTKVLLLGYTGYIGATLAKVLLEKNIQVVCPVRNKKPHKKKENIVFVEMSQIESFLKTSKVKPTTVISCIASRKGGITDSWDVEYTLNKFFLNLCKRVGINRFILLSAICVQKPTLEFQKAKLAFENQLKHSTLEYEIIRPTAFFKSLSGQIDRVKKGKSFLVFGNGELTTCKPISARDLSEFIIGFVLRKRAENKIHLVGGPGPPISPKNQAELLFKLSKNEKKITHISPNLFLVIIYVLMPLSKISKKIQDFREFLKIAYYYATESMLFWDEKNHAYSSDKTPEFGKDTLEDYYKKILDKDIVYKELKDQKLF
;
A
#
# COMPACT_ATOMS: atom_id res chain seq x y z
N MET A 1 0.31 21.08 24.97
CA MET A 1 0.64 22.24 24.13
C MET A 1 0.32 21.90 22.69
N GLY A 2 -0.81 22.43 22.17
CA GLY A 2 -1.31 22.12 20.83
C GLY A 2 -0.35 22.63 19.76
N THR A 3 0.13 21.73 18.93
CA THR A 3 0.77 22.11 17.66
C THR A 3 -0.27 22.85 16.84
N ASN A 4 0.08 24.05 16.37
CA ASN A 4 -0.80 24.89 15.56
C ASN A 4 -1.03 24.19 14.21
N LEU A 5 -2.07 23.37 14.12
CA LEU A 5 -2.47 22.55 12.95
C LEU A 5 -2.67 23.41 11.68
N ALA A 6 -3.07 24.69 11.89
CA ALA A 6 -3.38 25.62 10.81
C ALA A 6 -2.20 25.93 9.86
N ASN A 7 -0.95 25.64 10.26
CA ASN A 7 0.24 25.90 9.46
C ASN A 7 0.90 24.64 8.87
N THR A 8 0.37 23.45 9.15
CA THR A 8 0.95 22.21 8.63
C THR A 8 0.57 22.04 7.15
N LYS A 9 1.60 21.88 6.31
CA LYS A 9 1.42 21.66 4.87
C LYS A 9 2.21 20.44 4.44
N VAL A 10 1.61 19.60 3.61
CA VAL A 10 2.15 18.31 3.19
C VAL A 10 2.29 18.24 1.67
N LEU A 11 3.40 17.74 1.19
CA LEU A 11 3.56 17.28 -0.19
C LEU A 11 3.19 15.80 -0.25
N LEU A 12 2.04 15.47 -0.86
CA LEU A 12 1.53 14.11 -0.95
C LEU A 12 1.78 13.50 -2.32
N LEU A 13 2.63 12.49 -2.37
CA LEU A 13 2.94 11.72 -3.55
C LEU A 13 2.02 10.50 -3.64
N GLY A 14 1.48 10.20 -4.83
CA GLY A 14 0.59 9.06 -5.05
C GLY A 14 -0.87 9.32 -4.69
N TYR A 15 -1.33 10.57 -4.74
CA TYR A 15 -2.74 10.98 -4.50
C TYR A 15 -3.78 10.14 -5.26
N THR A 16 -3.48 9.70 -6.48
CA THR A 16 -4.41 8.90 -7.30
C THR A 16 -4.52 7.44 -6.88
N GLY A 17 -3.68 6.98 -5.95
CA GLY A 17 -3.71 5.62 -5.39
C GLY A 17 -4.76 5.49 -4.27
N TYR A 18 -5.11 4.24 -3.92
CA TYR A 18 -6.10 3.93 -2.89
C TYR A 18 -5.78 4.57 -1.53
N ILE A 19 -4.56 4.36 -1.03
CA ILE A 19 -4.13 4.94 0.26
C ILE A 19 -3.94 6.45 0.13
N GLY A 20 -3.28 6.94 -0.93
CA GLY A 20 -3.04 8.38 -1.11
C GLY A 20 -4.33 9.20 -1.22
N ALA A 21 -5.38 8.68 -1.88
CA ALA A 21 -6.67 9.34 -1.97
C ALA A 21 -7.39 9.42 -0.60
N THR A 22 -7.33 8.33 0.18
CA THR A 22 -7.91 8.30 1.52
C THR A 22 -7.13 9.21 2.48
N LEU A 23 -5.80 9.16 2.42
CA LEU A 23 -4.93 10.02 3.23
C LEU A 23 -5.17 11.51 2.95
N ALA A 24 -5.31 11.89 1.67
CA ALA A 24 -5.65 13.27 1.31
C ALA A 24 -6.98 13.70 1.94
N LYS A 25 -8.00 12.83 1.94
CA LYS A 25 -9.29 13.11 2.57
C LYS A 25 -9.15 13.33 4.08
N VAL A 26 -8.42 12.45 4.76
CA VAL A 26 -8.22 12.56 6.22
C VAL A 26 -7.37 13.77 6.59
N LEU A 27 -6.34 14.12 5.79
CA LEU A 27 -5.57 15.36 5.96
C LEU A 27 -6.47 16.61 5.89
N LEU A 28 -7.39 16.65 4.92
CA LEU A 28 -8.35 17.75 4.80
C LEU A 28 -9.34 17.82 5.98
N GLU A 29 -9.83 16.67 6.46
CA GLU A 29 -10.68 16.60 7.66
C GLU A 29 -9.99 17.21 8.89
N LYS A 30 -8.65 17.22 8.89
CA LYS A 30 -7.82 17.86 9.95
C LYS A 30 -7.31 19.26 9.58
N ASN A 31 -7.86 19.88 8.54
CA ASN A 31 -7.47 21.21 8.05
C ASN A 31 -5.98 21.33 7.65
N ILE A 32 -5.36 20.21 7.23
CA ILE A 32 -3.98 20.20 6.73
C ILE A 32 -4.00 20.46 5.23
N GLN A 33 -3.27 21.48 4.79
CA GLN A 33 -3.14 21.80 3.36
C GLN A 33 -2.25 20.80 2.63
N VAL A 34 -2.69 20.35 1.45
CA VAL A 34 -2.02 19.30 0.68
C VAL A 34 -1.61 19.80 -0.70
N VAL A 35 -0.36 19.60 -1.07
CA VAL A 35 0.16 19.76 -2.42
C VAL A 35 0.29 18.38 -3.06
N CYS A 36 -0.33 18.17 -4.20
CA CYS A 36 -0.35 16.90 -4.91
C CYS A 36 0.31 17.02 -6.28
N PRO A 37 1.52 16.47 -6.49
CA PRO A 37 2.06 16.33 -7.83
C PRO A 37 1.24 15.37 -8.69
N VAL A 38 0.90 15.77 -9.91
CA VAL A 38 0.11 14.97 -10.86
C VAL A 38 0.80 14.90 -12.21
N ARG A 39 0.67 13.77 -12.90
CA ARG A 39 1.31 13.56 -14.22
C ARG A 39 0.66 14.39 -15.32
N ASN A 40 -0.65 14.52 -15.28
CA ASN A 40 -1.43 15.29 -16.26
C ASN A 40 -2.44 16.18 -15.52
N LYS A 41 -2.60 17.41 -15.95
CA LYS A 41 -3.71 18.31 -15.54
C LYS A 41 -5.05 17.84 -16.15
N LYS A 42 -5.49 16.61 -15.89
CA LYS A 42 -6.94 16.38 -15.99
C LYS A 42 -7.59 17.27 -14.93
N PRO A 43 -8.77 17.88 -15.21
CA PRO A 43 -9.43 18.74 -14.24
C PRO A 43 -9.75 17.91 -13.00
N HIS A 44 -8.83 17.89 -12.04
CA HIS A 44 -9.15 17.45 -10.71
C HIS A 44 -10.14 18.50 -10.17
N LYS A 45 -11.31 18.06 -9.74
CA LYS A 45 -12.27 18.98 -9.10
C LYS A 45 -11.51 19.77 -8.04
N LYS A 46 -11.53 21.11 -8.16
CA LYS A 46 -10.94 21.99 -7.14
C LYS A 46 -11.53 21.59 -5.80
N LYS A 47 -10.68 21.21 -4.87
CA LYS A 47 -11.04 20.99 -3.48
C LYS A 47 -10.33 22.06 -2.67
N GLU A 48 -11.05 22.65 -1.75
CA GLU A 48 -10.44 23.56 -0.78
C GLU A 48 -9.28 22.86 -0.06
N ASN A 49 -8.18 23.56 0.13
CA ASN A 49 -6.94 23.06 0.73
C ASN A 49 -6.18 21.93 -0.02
N ILE A 50 -6.53 21.63 -1.30
CA ILE A 50 -5.69 20.82 -2.17
C ILE A 50 -5.18 21.64 -3.35
N VAL A 51 -3.87 21.63 -3.55
CA VAL A 51 -3.21 22.24 -4.70
C VAL A 51 -2.63 21.13 -5.59
N PHE A 52 -3.15 21.02 -6.82
CA PHE A 52 -2.61 20.10 -7.82
C PHE A 52 -1.56 20.79 -8.66
N VAL A 53 -0.36 20.19 -8.77
CA VAL A 53 0.77 20.73 -9.51
C VAL A 53 1.27 19.70 -10.50
N GLU A 54 1.53 20.09 -11.75
CA GLU A 54 2.16 19.18 -12.72
C GLU A 54 3.55 18.79 -12.29
N MET A 55 3.91 17.53 -12.55
CA MET A 55 5.23 16.97 -12.22
C MET A 55 6.38 17.82 -12.76
N SER A 56 6.24 18.33 -13.99
CA SER A 56 7.22 19.20 -14.66
C SER A 56 7.39 20.56 -13.97
N GLN A 57 6.39 21.03 -13.25
CA GLN A 57 6.37 22.35 -12.61
C GLN A 57 6.58 22.26 -11.09
N ILE A 58 6.70 21.08 -10.51
CA ILE A 58 6.69 20.91 -9.05
C ILE A 58 7.86 21.64 -8.36
N GLU A 59 9.06 21.59 -8.92
CA GLU A 59 10.22 22.24 -8.32
C GLU A 59 10.08 23.76 -8.34
N SER A 60 9.70 24.34 -9.48
CA SER A 60 9.44 25.78 -9.62
C SER A 60 8.33 26.22 -8.66
N PHE A 61 7.23 25.50 -8.61
CA PHE A 61 6.13 25.78 -7.70
C PHE A 61 6.58 25.79 -6.23
N LEU A 62 7.33 24.77 -5.78
CA LEU A 62 7.80 24.69 -4.40
C LEU A 62 8.80 25.81 -4.05
N LYS A 63 9.58 26.31 -5.02
CA LYS A 63 10.49 27.45 -4.82
C LYS A 63 9.77 28.80 -4.71
N THR A 64 8.76 29.03 -5.53
CA THR A 64 8.12 30.35 -5.69
C THR A 64 6.81 30.52 -4.91
N SER A 65 6.09 29.43 -4.64
CA SER A 65 4.78 29.47 -3.97
C SER A 65 4.89 29.88 -2.51
N LYS A 66 3.84 30.56 -2.00
CA LYS A 66 3.63 30.79 -0.56
C LYS A 66 3.27 29.51 0.20
N VAL A 67 2.87 28.44 -0.52
CA VAL A 67 2.58 27.14 0.06
C VAL A 67 3.88 26.36 0.21
N LYS A 68 4.44 26.34 1.41
CA LYS A 68 5.70 25.65 1.73
C LYS A 68 5.43 24.39 2.56
N PRO A 69 5.34 23.19 1.94
CA PRO A 69 5.27 21.95 2.69
C PRO A 69 6.55 21.74 3.52
N THR A 70 6.39 21.26 4.75
CA THR A 70 7.52 20.89 5.62
C THR A 70 7.77 19.39 5.64
N THR A 71 6.76 18.61 5.20
CA THR A 71 6.78 17.15 5.19
C THR A 71 6.34 16.63 3.84
N VAL A 72 7.06 15.65 3.31
CA VAL A 72 6.59 14.84 2.17
C VAL A 72 6.06 13.51 2.68
N ILE A 73 4.95 13.04 2.13
CA ILE A 73 4.42 11.69 2.35
C ILE A 73 4.40 10.98 1.00
N SER A 74 5.13 9.88 0.88
CA SER A 74 5.13 9.08 -0.33
C SER A 74 4.27 7.83 -0.16
N CYS A 75 3.16 7.79 -0.94
CA CYS A 75 2.31 6.63 -1.15
C CYS A 75 2.47 6.09 -2.59
N ILE A 76 3.62 6.34 -3.22
CA ILE A 76 3.93 5.85 -4.56
C ILE A 76 4.19 4.35 -4.49
N ALA A 77 3.54 3.60 -5.39
CA ALA A 77 3.77 2.16 -5.53
C ALA A 77 3.61 1.73 -6.99
N SER A 78 4.42 0.76 -7.40
CA SER A 78 4.29 0.08 -8.69
C SER A 78 2.93 -0.62 -8.79
N ARG A 79 2.31 -0.56 -9.97
CA ARG A 79 1.00 -1.20 -10.21
C ARG A 79 1.12 -2.54 -10.91
N LYS A 80 2.15 -2.72 -11.72
CA LYS A 80 2.34 -3.89 -12.57
C LYS A 80 3.30 -4.92 -11.97
N GLY A 81 4.17 -4.48 -11.07
CA GLY A 81 5.18 -5.34 -10.44
C GLY A 81 6.24 -5.89 -11.39
N GLY A 82 6.28 -5.46 -12.66
CA GLY A 82 7.36 -5.77 -13.58
C GLY A 82 8.68 -5.17 -13.10
N ILE A 83 9.82 -5.70 -13.56
CA ILE A 83 11.15 -5.31 -13.08
C ILE A 83 11.36 -3.80 -13.26
N THR A 84 11.22 -3.30 -14.49
CA THR A 84 11.43 -1.88 -14.81
C THR A 84 10.46 -0.98 -14.02
N ASP A 85 9.15 -1.31 -14.03
CA ASP A 85 8.13 -0.55 -13.31
C ASP A 85 8.40 -0.50 -11.80
N SER A 86 8.90 -1.58 -11.23
CA SER A 86 9.28 -1.64 -9.81
C SER A 86 10.42 -0.67 -9.48
N TRP A 87 11.52 -0.72 -10.21
CA TRP A 87 12.67 0.15 -9.97
C TRP A 87 12.40 1.62 -10.31
N ASP A 88 11.68 1.90 -11.41
CA ASP A 88 11.33 3.27 -11.80
C ASP A 88 10.42 3.94 -10.77
N VAL A 89 9.43 3.19 -10.25
CA VAL A 89 8.40 3.75 -9.38
C VAL A 89 8.82 3.71 -7.91
N GLU A 90 9.29 2.55 -7.41
CA GLU A 90 9.61 2.39 -5.98
C GLU A 90 10.93 3.05 -5.59
N TYR A 91 11.91 3.08 -6.49
CA TYR A 91 13.23 3.65 -6.21
C TYR A 91 13.45 4.99 -6.90
N THR A 92 13.46 5.02 -8.24
CA THR A 92 13.91 6.21 -9.00
C THR A 92 13.02 7.42 -8.75
N LEU A 93 11.70 7.26 -8.79
CA LEU A 93 10.78 8.37 -8.56
C LEU A 93 10.83 8.86 -7.09
N ASN A 94 10.94 7.97 -6.12
CA ASN A 94 11.11 8.36 -4.72
C ASN A 94 12.45 9.07 -4.48
N LYS A 95 13.54 8.61 -5.10
CA LYS A 95 14.87 9.27 -5.07
C LYS A 95 14.82 10.68 -5.69
N PHE A 96 14.08 10.85 -6.79
CA PHE A 96 13.87 12.19 -7.36
C PHE A 96 13.24 13.13 -6.32
N PHE A 97 12.18 12.70 -5.63
CA PHE A 97 11.53 13.53 -4.61
C PHE A 97 12.40 13.72 -3.36
N LEU A 98 13.18 12.74 -2.95
CA LEU A 98 14.15 12.91 -1.87
C LEU A 98 15.16 14.03 -2.18
N ASN A 99 15.69 14.03 -3.41
CA ASN A 99 16.62 15.06 -3.84
C ASN A 99 15.94 16.43 -4.01
N LEU A 100 14.69 16.44 -4.50
CA LEU A 100 13.90 17.67 -4.58
C LEU A 100 13.67 18.27 -3.19
N CYS A 101 13.31 17.46 -2.18
CA CYS A 101 13.13 17.91 -0.80
C CYS A 101 14.37 18.65 -0.28
N LYS A 102 15.56 18.08 -0.51
CA LYS A 102 16.84 18.73 -0.13
C LYS A 102 17.03 20.11 -0.79
N ARG A 103 16.67 20.23 -2.09
CA ARG A 103 16.83 21.50 -2.84
C ARG A 103 15.83 22.59 -2.45
N VAL A 104 14.62 22.21 -1.97
CA VAL A 104 13.56 23.16 -1.63
C VAL A 104 13.34 23.34 -0.13
N GLY A 105 14.16 22.69 0.71
CA GLY A 105 14.13 22.86 2.15
C GLY A 105 13.01 22.10 2.86
N ILE A 106 12.48 21.02 2.27
CA ILE A 106 11.61 20.07 2.98
C ILE A 106 12.52 19.12 3.75
N ASN A 107 12.37 19.06 5.05
CA ASN A 107 13.28 18.34 5.94
C ASN A 107 12.76 17.00 6.47
N ARG A 108 11.48 16.64 6.21
CA ARG A 108 10.90 15.37 6.69
C ARG A 108 10.31 14.56 5.55
N PHE A 109 10.61 13.25 5.54
CA PHE A 109 10.10 12.29 4.57
C PHE A 109 9.38 11.11 5.28
N ILE A 110 8.10 10.94 5.05
CA ILE A 110 7.32 9.80 5.51
C ILE A 110 7.12 8.87 4.31
N LEU A 111 7.64 7.64 4.40
CA LEU A 111 7.57 6.64 3.33
C LEU A 111 6.56 5.55 3.70
N LEU A 112 5.56 5.35 2.84
CA LEU A 112 4.73 4.16 2.88
C LEU A 112 5.42 3.02 2.13
N SER A 113 6.05 2.14 2.87
CA SER A 113 6.66 0.90 2.38
C SER A 113 5.66 -0.27 2.49
N ALA A 114 6.11 -1.47 2.82
CA ALA A 114 5.27 -2.65 3.00
C ALA A 114 5.93 -3.66 3.94
N ILE A 115 5.16 -4.41 4.72
CA ILE A 115 5.70 -5.43 5.64
C ILE A 115 6.41 -6.56 4.88
N CYS A 116 5.98 -6.87 3.66
CA CYS A 116 6.55 -7.95 2.85
C CYS A 116 8.02 -7.77 2.47
N VAL A 117 8.62 -6.59 2.68
CA VAL A 117 10.05 -6.37 2.45
C VAL A 117 10.95 -7.06 3.49
N GLN A 118 10.39 -7.65 4.54
CA GLN A 118 11.14 -8.44 5.53
C GLN A 118 11.80 -9.70 4.90
N LYS A 119 11.16 -10.28 3.86
CA LYS A 119 11.67 -11.44 3.09
C LYS A 119 11.72 -11.07 1.60
N PRO A 120 12.72 -10.29 1.16
CA PRO A 120 12.74 -9.70 -0.17
C PRO A 120 13.18 -10.70 -1.24
N THR A 121 12.23 -11.33 -1.91
CA THR A 121 12.48 -12.23 -3.04
C THR A 121 12.08 -11.61 -4.39
N LEU A 122 11.26 -10.55 -4.37
CA LEU A 122 10.68 -9.91 -5.54
C LEU A 122 11.36 -8.57 -5.86
N GLU A 123 11.36 -8.18 -7.12
CA GLU A 123 12.03 -6.96 -7.57
C GLU A 123 11.46 -5.69 -6.92
N PHE A 124 10.12 -5.59 -6.76
CA PHE A 124 9.54 -4.43 -6.09
C PHE A 124 9.94 -4.33 -4.60
N GLN A 125 10.14 -5.46 -3.92
CA GLN A 125 10.61 -5.48 -2.52
C GLN A 125 12.05 -5.00 -2.44
N LYS A 126 12.92 -5.45 -3.37
CA LYS A 126 14.31 -5.00 -3.45
C LYS A 126 14.39 -3.51 -3.74
N ALA A 127 13.58 -3.00 -4.68
CA ALA A 127 13.53 -1.58 -5.02
C ALA A 127 13.05 -0.72 -3.83
N LYS A 128 12.04 -1.18 -3.07
CA LYS A 128 11.60 -0.52 -1.83
C LYS A 128 12.73 -0.47 -0.79
N LEU A 129 13.39 -1.60 -0.53
CA LEU A 129 14.51 -1.65 0.42
C LEU A 129 15.69 -0.77 -0.01
N ALA A 130 15.99 -0.72 -1.30
CA ALA A 130 17.02 0.17 -1.82
C ALA A 130 16.68 1.63 -1.53
N PHE A 131 15.40 2.05 -1.70
CA PHE A 131 14.99 3.40 -1.36
C PHE A 131 14.92 3.63 0.16
N GLU A 132 14.42 2.68 0.96
CA GLU A 132 14.48 2.78 2.42
C GLU A 132 15.91 3.01 2.91
N ASN A 133 16.88 2.30 2.34
CA ASN A 133 18.30 2.47 2.66
C ASN A 133 18.83 3.84 2.24
N GLN A 134 18.47 4.32 1.05
CA GLN A 134 18.80 5.66 0.58
C GLN A 134 18.22 6.75 1.49
N LEU A 135 17.00 6.58 1.98
CA LEU A 135 16.32 7.51 2.88
C LEU A 135 16.99 7.54 4.26
N LYS A 136 17.31 6.38 4.83
CA LYS A 136 18.01 6.26 6.13
C LYS A 136 19.39 6.95 6.14
N HIS A 137 20.10 6.93 5.02
CA HIS A 137 21.40 7.60 4.87
C HIS A 137 21.28 9.04 4.38
N SER A 138 20.07 9.57 4.28
CA SER A 138 19.87 10.97 3.89
C SER A 138 19.99 11.92 5.10
N THR A 139 20.03 13.22 4.81
CA THR A 139 20.00 14.27 5.85
C THR A 139 18.59 14.64 6.33
N LEU A 140 17.54 14.01 5.75
CA LEU A 140 16.17 14.29 6.12
C LEU A 140 15.77 13.49 7.36
N GLU A 141 14.92 14.08 8.20
CA GLU A 141 14.15 13.31 9.16
C GLU A 141 13.23 12.33 8.43
N TYR A 142 13.08 11.10 8.94
CA TYR A 142 12.24 10.13 8.25
C TYR A 142 11.39 9.27 9.18
N GLU A 143 10.26 8.78 8.63
CA GLU A 143 9.48 7.66 9.16
C GLU A 143 9.21 6.68 8.03
N ILE A 144 9.54 5.42 8.22
CA ILE A 144 9.28 4.36 7.24
C ILE A 144 8.15 3.49 7.81
N ILE A 145 7.00 3.49 7.14
CA ILE A 145 5.82 2.76 7.57
C ILE A 145 5.67 1.50 6.73
N ARG A 146 5.69 0.34 7.36
CA ARG A 146 5.51 -0.97 6.73
C ARG A 146 4.18 -1.59 7.17
N PRO A 147 3.07 -1.26 6.50
CA PRO A 147 1.77 -1.85 6.80
C PRO A 147 1.70 -3.30 6.37
N THR A 148 0.77 -4.02 6.98
CA THR A 148 0.29 -5.33 6.57
C THR A 148 -0.63 -5.22 5.33
N ALA A 149 -1.47 -6.23 5.07
CA ALA A 149 -2.43 -6.20 3.96
C ALA A 149 -3.51 -5.13 4.19
N PHE A 150 -4.01 -4.54 3.10
CA PHE A 150 -5.14 -3.60 3.15
C PHE A 150 -6.47 -4.34 2.96
N PHE A 151 -7.56 -3.85 3.54
CA PHE A 151 -8.90 -4.39 3.32
C PHE A 151 -9.24 -4.53 1.83
N LYS A 152 -8.85 -3.53 1.03
CA LYS A 152 -9.06 -3.58 -0.43
C LYS A 152 -8.35 -4.77 -1.09
N SER A 153 -7.16 -5.14 -0.64
CA SER A 153 -6.43 -6.29 -1.19
C SER A 153 -7.15 -7.61 -0.94
N LEU A 154 -7.98 -7.68 0.11
CA LEU A 154 -8.77 -8.84 0.48
C LEU A 154 -10.17 -8.86 -0.14
N SER A 155 -10.54 -7.87 -0.97
CA SER A 155 -11.87 -7.76 -1.56
C SER A 155 -12.02 -8.40 -2.95
N GLY A 156 -10.95 -8.97 -3.50
CA GLY A 156 -10.92 -9.47 -4.88
C GLY A 156 -11.97 -10.53 -5.22
N GLN A 157 -12.40 -11.32 -4.24
CA GLN A 157 -13.33 -12.42 -4.45
C GLN A 157 -14.78 -12.13 -4.04
N ILE A 158 -15.09 -10.92 -3.56
CA ILE A 158 -16.46 -10.54 -3.15
C ILE A 158 -17.46 -10.75 -4.28
N ASP A 159 -17.15 -10.28 -5.50
CA ASP A 159 -18.00 -10.48 -6.68
C ASP A 159 -18.25 -11.92 -7.03
N ARG A 160 -17.22 -12.74 -6.86
CA ARG A 160 -17.28 -14.15 -7.14
C ARG A 160 -18.28 -14.83 -6.21
N VAL A 161 -18.19 -14.52 -4.92
CA VAL A 161 -19.09 -15.05 -3.89
C VAL A 161 -20.51 -14.48 -4.06
N LYS A 162 -20.68 -13.19 -4.32
CA LYS A 162 -22.01 -12.60 -4.62
C LYS A 162 -22.74 -13.31 -5.77
N LYS A 163 -21.99 -13.82 -6.74
CA LYS A 163 -22.55 -14.58 -7.88
C LYS A 163 -22.72 -16.08 -7.59
N GLY A 164 -22.66 -16.52 -6.33
CA GLY A 164 -22.80 -17.91 -5.93
C GLY A 164 -21.63 -18.81 -6.34
N LYS A 165 -20.50 -18.25 -6.76
CA LYS A 165 -19.29 -19.01 -7.14
C LYS A 165 -18.44 -19.33 -5.90
N SER A 166 -17.62 -20.38 -6.00
CA SER A 166 -16.69 -20.77 -4.93
C SER A 166 -15.65 -19.69 -4.64
N PHE A 167 -15.25 -19.55 -3.38
CA PHE A 167 -14.08 -18.78 -2.98
C PHE A 167 -12.81 -19.60 -3.26
N LEU A 168 -11.80 -19.01 -3.87
CA LEU A 168 -10.55 -19.67 -4.21
C LEU A 168 -9.53 -19.50 -3.08
N VAL A 169 -8.95 -20.59 -2.61
CA VAL A 169 -7.86 -20.59 -1.63
C VAL A 169 -6.65 -21.35 -2.16
N PHE A 170 -5.46 -20.93 -1.75
CA PHE A 170 -4.25 -21.69 -2.04
C PHE A 170 -3.98 -22.69 -0.92
N GLY A 171 -3.59 -23.93 -1.32
CA GLY A 171 -3.41 -25.03 -0.38
C GLY A 171 -4.70 -25.32 0.39
N ASN A 172 -4.59 -25.42 1.71
CA ASN A 172 -5.74 -25.61 2.62
C ASN A 172 -6.44 -24.29 3.00
N GLY A 173 -5.95 -23.14 2.51
CA GLY A 173 -6.43 -21.80 2.86
C GLY A 173 -5.89 -21.25 4.18
N GLU A 174 -4.93 -21.94 4.79
CA GLU A 174 -4.28 -21.57 6.06
C GLU A 174 -2.76 -21.34 5.92
N LEU A 175 -2.23 -21.43 4.67
CA LEU A 175 -0.79 -21.22 4.41
C LEU A 175 -0.31 -19.84 4.80
N THR A 176 -1.19 -18.84 4.76
CA THR A 176 -0.85 -17.44 5.01
C THR A 176 -1.85 -16.79 5.94
N THR A 177 -1.39 -15.80 6.70
CA THR A 177 -2.23 -14.98 7.56
C THR A 177 -1.81 -13.52 7.51
N CYS A 178 -2.74 -12.61 7.83
CA CYS A 178 -2.45 -11.19 7.96
C CYS A 178 -3.33 -10.55 9.04
N LYS A 179 -2.92 -9.38 9.54
CA LYS A 179 -3.74 -8.45 10.32
C LYS A 179 -4.11 -7.26 9.42
N PRO A 180 -5.17 -7.37 8.60
CA PRO A 180 -5.45 -6.37 7.57
C PRO A 180 -5.84 -5.03 8.20
N ILE A 181 -5.40 -3.92 7.58
CA ILE A 181 -5.68 -2.57 8.05
C ILE A 181 -6.55 -1.80 7.06
N SER A 182 -7.46 -0.94 7.57
CA SER A 182 -8.23 -0.05 6.72
C SER A 182 -7.37 1.09 6.18
N ALA A 183 -7.76 1.66 5.03
CA ALA A 183 -7.07 2.84 4.51
C ALA A 183 -7.25 4.05 5.43
N ARG A 184 -8.37 4.14 6.16
CA ARG A 184 -8.63 5.22 7.12
C ARG A 184 -7.73 5.12 8.34
N ASP A 185 -7.69 3.96 8.98
CA ASP A 185 -6.84 3.74 10.15
C ASP A 185 -5.36 3.94 9.80
N LEU A 186 -4.92 3.42 8.65
CA LEU A 186 -3.55 3.67 8.17
C LEU A 186 -3.29 5.15 7.93
N SER A 187 -4.26 5.90 7.40
CA SER A 187 -4.12 7.35 7.21
C SER A 187 -4.00 8.08 8.55
N GLU A 188 -4.81 7.72 9.55
CA GLU A 188 -4.70 8.28 10.91
C GLU A 188 -3.35 7.96 11.54
N PHE A 189 -2.85 6.74 11.36
CA PHE A 189 -1.51 6.34 11.82
C PHE A 189 -0.41 7.21 11.20
N ILE A 190 -0.44 7.40 9.87
CA ILE A 190 0.52 8.24 9.14
C ILE A 190 0.45 9.70 9.62
N ILE A 191 -0.76 10.24 9.80
CA ILE A 191 -0.95 11.62 10.25
C ILE A 191 -0.40 11.84 11.67
N GLY A 192 -0.46 10.82 12.50
CA GLY A 192 0.18 10.87 13.83
C GLY A 192 1.65 11.29 13.74
N PHE A 193 2.39 10.84 12.73
CA PHE A 193 3.79 11.23 12.51
C PHE A 193 3.93 12.64 11.90
N VAL A 194 3.00 13.06 11.06
CA VAL A 194 2.98 14.45 10.53
C VAL A 194 2.88 15.47 11.64
N LEU A 195 2.10 15.18 12.68
CA LEU A 195 1.81 16.08 13.78
C LEU A 195 2.88 16.10 14.87
N ARG A 196 3.85 15.19 14.85
CA ARG A 196 4.97 15.18 15.79
C ARG A 196 5.96 16.32 15.49
N LYS A 197 6.52 16.90 16.53
CA LYS A 197 7.54 17.96 16.40
C LYS A 197 8.81 17.46 15.71
N ARG A 198 9.24 16.23 16.03
CA ARG A 198 10.44 15.58 15.46
C ARG A 198 10.10 14.17 15.01
N ALA A 199 10.77 13.70 13.99
CA ALA A 199 10.72 12.31 13.57
C ALA A 199 11.54 11.41 14.51
N GLU A 200 11.18 10.14 14.57
CA GLU A 200 11.93 9.13 15.34
C GLU A 200 13.07 8.51 14.51
N ASN A 201 13.09 8.73 13.21
CA ASN A 201 14.03 8.11 12.25
C ASN A 201 14.00 6.57 12.34
N LYS A 202 12.79 6.00 12.34
CA LYS A 202 12.56 4.57 12.54
C LYS A 202 11.68 3.94 11.47
N ILE A 203 11.68 2.62 11.50
CA ILE A 203 10.74 1.77 10.76
C ILE A 203 9.59 1.40 11.71
N HIS A 204 8.36 1.61 11.25
CA HIS A 204 7.14 1.31 11.99
C HIS A 204 6.35 0.23 11.26
N LEU A 205 6.17 -0.91 11.90
CA LEU A 205 5.23 -1.93 11.44
C LEU A 205 3.83 -1.55 11.91
N VAL A 206 2.82 -1.85 11.13
CA VAL A 206 1.42 -1.61 11.52
C VAL A 206 0.48 -2.58 10.82
N GLY A 207 -0.36 -3.25 11.61
CA GLY A 207 -1.52 -4.02 11.18
C GLY A 207 -2.81 -3.41 11.71
N GLY A 208 -3.94 -3.92 11.24
CA GLY A 208 -5.26 -3.59 11.79
C GLY A 208 -5.54 -4.32 13.09
N PRO A 209 -6.62 -3.93 13.78
CA PRO A 209 -7.02 -4.52 15.06
C PRO A 209 -7.60 -5.94 14.88
N GLY A 210 -7.46 -6.74 15.94
CA GLY A 210 -8.06 -8.05 16.06
C GLY A 210 -7.17 -9.22 15.62
N PRO A 211 -7.72 -10.45 15.64
CA PRO A 211 -6.96 -11.65 15.35
C PRO A 211 -6.48 -11.68 13.89
N PRO A 212 -5.37 -12.40 13.61
CA PRO A 212 -4.93 -12.62 12.25
C PRO A 212 -5.98 -13.41 11.47
N ILE A 213 -6.15 -13.09 10.19
CA ILE A 213 -7.10 -13.74 9.30
C ILE A 213 -6.40 -14.51 8.19
N SER A 214 -6.76 -15.77 7.99
CA SER A 214 -6.34 -16.61 6.87
C SER A 214 -7.31 -16.49 5.69
N PRO A 215 -6.93 -16.89 4.46
CA PRO A 215 -7.85 -16.97 3.33
C PRO A 215 -9.10 -17.84 3.61
N LYS A 216 -8.97 -18.89 4.42
CA LYS A 216 -10.11 -19.73 4.85
C LYS A 216 -11.05 -18.95 5.75
N ASN A 217 -10.53 -18.26 6.79
CA ASN A 217 -11.35 -17.42 7.67
C ASN A 217 -12.02 -16.29 6.89
N GLN A 218 -11.30 -15.70 5.92
CA GLN A 218 -11.85 -14.68 5.03
C GLN A 218 -13.02 -15.21 4.21
N ALA A 219 -12.91 -16.43 3.65
CA ALA A 219 -13.99 -17.10 2.91
C ALA A 219 -15.21 -17.34 3.81
N GLU A 220 -15.01 -17.88 5.02
CA GLU A 220 -16.06 -18.14 6.00
C GLU A 220 -16.82 -16.87 6.39
N LEU A 221 -16.09 -15.79 6.68
CA LEU A 221 -16.68 -14.50 6.98
C LEU A 221 -17.52 -13.98 5.79
N LEU A 222 -17.00 -14.06 4.57
CA LEU A 222 -17.70 -13.57 3.39
C LEU A 222 -18.95 -14.37 3.07
N PHE A 223 -18.93 -15.71 3.18
CA PHE A 223 -20.10 -16.55 3.00
C PHE A 223 -21.17 -16.28 4.07
N LYS A 224 -20.77 -16.14 5.34
CA LYS A 224 -21.67 -15.76 6.44
C LYS A 224 -22.40 -14.45 6.13
N LEU A 225 -21.67 -13.43 5.69
CA LEU A 225 -22.23 -12.10 5.41
C LEU A 225 -23.10 -12.07 4.14
N SER A 226 -22.70 -12.79 3.10
CA SER A 226 -23.44 -12.85 1.84
C SER A 226 -24.64 -13.78 1.87
N LYS A 227 -24.81 -14.58 2.95
CA LYS A 227 -25.85 -15.62 3.10
C LYS A 227 -25.84 -16.66 1.97
N ASN A 228 -24.73 -16.80 1.27
CA ASN A 228 -24.56 -17.81 0.24
C ASN A 228 -24.05 -19.12 0.83
N GLU A 229 -24.35 -20.22 0.14
CA GLU A 229 -23.81 -21.53 0.49
C GLU A 229 -22.27 -21.53 0.44
N LYS A 230 -21.63 -22.09 1.47
CA LYS A 230 -20.15 -22.13 1.56
C LYS A 230 -19.57 -23.06 0.49
N LYS A 231 -18.87 -22.50 -0.48
CA LYS A 231 -18.18 -23.22 -1.56
C LYS A 231 -16.73 -22.74 -1.65
N ILE A 232 -15.78 -23.59 -1.26
CA ILE A 232 -14.35 -23.29 -1.31
C ILE A 232 -13.69 -24.19 -2.36
N THR A 233 -12.87 -23.61 -3.23
CA THR A 233 -12.06 -24.35 -4.18
C THR A 233 -10.59 -24.19 -3.82
N HIS A 234 -9.90 -25.31 -3.67
CA HIS A 234 -8.50 -25.40 -3.30
C HIS A 234 -7.63 -25.44 -4.55
N ILE A 235 -6.59 -24.60 -4.60
CA ILE A 235 -5.65 -24.52 -5.71
C ILE A 235 -4.23 -24.73 -5.16
N SER A 236 -3.45 -25.60 -5.79
CA SER A 236 -2.04 -25.75 -5.40
C SER A 236 -1.24 -24.48 -5.77
N PRO A 237 -0.53 -23.86 -4.84
CA PRO A 237 0.35 -22.73 -5.16
C PRO A 237 1.49 -23.12 -6.10
N ASN A 238 1.87 -24.40 -6.13
CA ASN A 238 2.92 -24.91 -7.04
C ASN A 238 2.56 -24.76 -8.52
N LEU A 239 1.27 -24.55 -8.85
CA LEU A 239 0.85 -24.23 -10.21
C LEU A 239 1.55 -22.98 -10.73
N PHE A 240 1.73 -21.96 -9.88
CA PHE A 240 2.50 -20.77 -10.25
C PHE A 240 3.95 -21.10 -10.61
N LEU A 241 4.60 -21.97 -9.82
CA LEU A 241 5.99 -22.37 -10.07
C LEU A 241 6.14 -23.08 -11.41
N VAL A 242 5.24 -23.99 -11.73
CA VAL A 242 5.23 -24.68 -13.03
C VAL A 242 5.17 -23.67 -14.17
N ILE A 243 4.23 -22.73 -14.12
CA ILE A 243 4.07 -21.70 -15.16
C ILE A 243 5.31 -20.78 -15.22
N ILE A 244 5.85 -20.36 -14.06
CA ILE A 244 7.06 -19.53 -13.99
C ILE A 244 8.25 -20.23 -14.66
N TYR A 245 8.43 -21.53 -14.46
CA TYR A 245 9.52 -22.29 -15.08
C TYR A 245 9.31 -22.47 -16.58
N VAL A 246 8.09 -22.81 -17.03
CA VAL A 246 7.77 -22.93 -18.44
C VAL A 246 7.98 -21.60 -19.20
N LEU A 247 7.66 -20.48 -18.59
CA LEU A 247 7.85 -19.16 -19.20
C LEU A 247 9.30 -18.63 -19.14
N MET A 248 10.19 -19.31 -18.40
CA MET A 248 11.57 -18.84 -18.21
C MET A 248 12.31 -18.57 -19.53
N PRO A 249 12.39 -19.50 -20.50
CA PRO A 249 13.11 -19.25 -21.75
C PRO A 249 12.47 -18.13 -22.57
N LEU A 250 11.15 -18.07 -22.63
CA LEU A 250 10.40 -17.08 -23.40
C LEU A 250 10.49 -15.67 -22.78
N SER A 251 10.67 -15.58 -21.48
CA SER A 251 10.82 -14.30 -20.76
C SER A 251 12.12 -13.56 -21.12
N LYS A 252 13.12 -14.25 -21.67
CA LYS A 252 14.36 -13.63 -22.17
C LYS A 252 14.18 -12.89 -23.49
N ILE A 253 13.14 -13.26 -24.26
CA ILE A 253 12.90 -12.75 -25.62
C ILE A 253 11.77 -11.70 -25.63
N SER A 254 10.81 -11.80 -24.69
CA SER A 254 9.63 -10.94 -24.66
C SER A 254 9.46 -10.24 -23.31
N LYS A 255 9.50 -8.89 -23.29
CA LYS A 255 9.25 -8.08 -22.10
C LYS A 255 7.84 -8.34 -21.53
N LYS A 256 6.82 -8.57 -22.37
CA LYS A 256 5.47 -8.89 -21.90
C LYS A 256 5.44 -10.20 -21.10
N ILE A 257 6.15 -11.22 -21.58
CA ILE A 257 6.25 -12.51 -20.87
C ILE A 257 7.08 -12.35 -19.60
N GLN A 258 8.13 -11.55 -19.63
CA GLN A 258 8.91 -11.22 -18.44
C GLN A 258 8.04 -10.56 -17.36
N ASP A 259 7.27 -9.53 -17.70
CA ASP A 259 6.38 -8.84 -16.78
C ASP A 259 5.28 -9.77 -16.24
N PHE A 260 4.73 -10.65 -17.09
CA PHE A 260 3.75 -11.65 -16.64
C PHE A 260 4.38 -12.68 -15.69
N ARG A 261 5.61 -13.11 -15.98
CA ARG A 261 6.35 -14.01 -15.09
C ARG A 261 6.62 -13.36 -13.72
N GLU A 262 6.98 -12.08 -13.67
CA GLU A 262 7.14 -11.35 -12.40
C GLU A 262 5.80 -11.23 -11.66
N PHE A 263 4.70 -10.98 -12.36
CA PHE A 263 3.36 -11.02 -11.76
C PHE A 263 3.03 -12.38 -11.13
N LEU A 264 3.37 -13.50 -11.78
CA LEU A 264 3.17 -14.84 -11.23
C LEU A 264 4.04 -15.10 -9.98
N LYS A 265 5.26 -14.57 -9.94
CA LYS A 265 6.11 -14.63 -8.74
C LYS A 265 5.48 -13.86 -7.58
N ILE A 266 4.90 -12.69 -7.86
CA ILE A 266 4.16 -11.90 -6.86
C ILE A 266 2.96 -12.69 -6.35
N ALA A 267 2.19 -13.31 -7.25
CA ALA A 267 1.04 -14.14 -6.91
C ALA A 267 1.45 -15.34 -6.02
N TYR A 268 2.53 -16.03 -6.39
CA TYR A 268 3.09 -17.12 -5.59
C TYR A 268 3.50 -16.65 -4.19
N TYR A 269 4.22 -15.51 -4.12
CA TYR A 269 4.64 -14.93 -2.84
C TYR A 269 3.45 -14.69 -1.90
N TYR A 270 2.41 -14.03 -2.37
CA TYR A 270 1.22 -13.76 -1.55
C TYR A 270 0.38 -15.01 -1.26
N ALA A 271 0.53 -16.08 -2.04
CA ALA A 271 -0.10 -17.36 -1.78
C ALA A 271 0.62 -18.19 -0.70
N THR A 272 1.89 -17.88 -0.39
CA THR A 272 2.76 -18.69 0.47
C THR A 272 3.38 -17.95 1.65
N GLU A 273 3.42 -16.61 1.61
CA GLU A 273 4.07 -15.79 2.65
C GLU A 273 3.03 -14.94 3.40
N SER A 274 3.08 -14.96 4.72
CA SER A 274 2.17 -14.18 5.58
C SER A 274 2.55 -12.70 5.63
N MET A 275 1.56 -11.84 5.81
CA MET A 275 1.73 -10.39 6.01
C MET A 275 1.68 -10.05 7.50
N LEU A 276 2.62 -10.60 8.27
CA LEU A 276 2.83 -10.42 9.70
C LEU A 276 4.29 -10.11 9.98
N PHE A 277 4.63 -9.76 11.21
CA PHE A 277 6.02 -9.63 11.64
C PHE A 277 6.78 -10.94 11.42
N TRP A 278 7.92 -10.88 10.74
CA TRP A 278 8.83 -12.00 10.58
C TRP A 278 9.84 -12.03 11.74
N ASP A 279 9.82 -13.09 12.52
CA ASP A 279 10.75 -13.31 13.62
C ASP A 279 11.98 -14.09 13.11
N GLU A 280 13.07 -13.37 12.88
CA GLU A 280 14.32 -13.95 12.40
C GLU A 280 14.89 -15.03 13.33
N LYS A 281 14.66 -14.89 14.65
CA LYS A 281 15.19 -15.87 15.63
C LYS A 281 14.46 -17.19 15.57
N ASN A 282 13.15 -17.15 15.38
CA ASN A 282 12.30 -18.33 15.36
C ASN A 282 12.00 -18.82 13.94
N HIS A 283 12.47 -18.11 12.90
CA HIS A 283 12.17 -18.39 11.49
C HIS A 283 10.65 -18.56 11.24
N ALA A 284 9.83 -17.72 11.88
CA ALA A 284 8.38 -17.83 11.85
C ALA A 284 7.70 -16.45 11.81
N TYR A 285 6.49 -16.41 11.24
CA TYR A 285 5.63 -15.24 11.34
C TYR A 285 4.94 -15.18 12.70
N SER A 286 4.87 -13.98 13.30
CA SER A 286 4.25 -13.76 14.61
C SER A 286 3.14 -12.72 14.54
N SER A 287 1.91 -13.14 14.85
CA SER A 287 0.78 -12.23 15.00
C SER A 287 0.92 -11.34 16.23
N ASP A 288 1.45 -11.88 17.32
CA ASP A 288 1.55 -11.19 18.61
C ASP A 288 2.58 -10.07 18.58
N LYS A 289 3.65 -10.25 17.77
CA LYS A 289 4.67 -9.22 17.53
C LYS A 289 4.29 -8.26 16.40
N THR A 290 3.15 -8.45 15.72
CA THR A 290 2.64 -7.54 14.70
C THR A 290 1.85 -6.43 15.39
N PRO A 291 2.33 -5.16 15.42
CA PRO A 291 1.65 -4.07 16.08
C PRO A 291 0.29 -3.79 15.46
N GLU A 292 -0.68 -3.46 16.29
CA GLU A 292 -2.04 -3.11 15.87
C GLU A 292 -2.31 -1.61 15.98
N PHE A 293 -3.12 -1.11 15.05
CA PHE A 293 -3.62 0.26 15.11
C PHE A 293 -4.99 0.36 14.46
N GLY A 294 -5.85 1.23 15.03
CA GLY A 294 -7.14 1.58 14.47
C GLY A 294 -8.29 0.82 15.12
N LYS A 295 -9.46 0.94 14.49
CA LYS A 295 -10.73 0.38 14.99
C LYS A 295 -11.59 -0.24 13.90
N ASP A 296 -11.27 0.01 12.63
CA ASP A 296 -12.05 -0.50 11.52
C ASP A 296 -11.85 -2.02 11.40
N THR A 297 -12.94 -2.77 11.19
CA THR A 297 -12.89 -4.23 11.02
C THR A 297 -13.08 -4.63 9.55
N LEU A 298 -12.50 -5.76 9.15
CA LEU A 298 -12.74 -6.33 7.81
C LEU A 298 -14.20 -6.74 7.64
N GLU A 299 -14.85 -7.18 8.72
CA GLU A 299 -16.28 -7.53 8.72
C GLU A 299 -17.15 -6.33 8.33
N ASP A 300 -16.94 -5.18 8.97
CA ASP A 300 -17.71 -3.95 8.66
C ASP A 300 -17.42 -3.44 7.25
N TYR A 301 -16.17 -3.60 6.79
CA TYR A 301 -15.82 -3.27 5.41
C TYR A 301 -16.56 -4.16 4.41
N TYR A 302 -16.64 -5.47 4.65
CA TYR A 302 -17.40 -6.39 3.80
C TYR A 302 -18.89 -6.12 3.84
N LYS A 303 -19.50 -5.88 5.02
CA LYS A 303 -20.90 -5.47 5.14
C LYS A 303 -21.20 -4.26 4.27
N LYS A 304 -20.39 -3.20 4.37
CA LYS A 304 -20.55 -1.98 3.56
C LYS A 304 -20.51 -2.24 2.05
N ILE A 305 -19.70 -3.19 1.59
CA ILE A 305 -19.63 -3.53 0.15
C ILE A 305 -20.80 -4.41 -0.27
N LEU A 306 -21.24 -5.32 0.59
CA LEU A 306 -22.34 -6.23 0.30
C LEU A 306 -23.69 -5.51 0.30
N ASP A 307 -23.93 -4.62 1.28
CA ASP A 307 -25.21 -3.88 1.46
C ASP A 307 -25.43 -2.79 0.40
N LYS A 308 -24.34 -2.23 -0.07
CA LYS A 308 -24.42 -1.19 -1.09
C LYS A 308 -23.90 -1.80 -2.38
N ASP A 309 -24.69 -1.79 -3.45
CA ASP A 309 -24.18 -1.95 -4.82
C ASP A 309 -23.18 -0.83 -5.17
N ILE A 310 -22.58 -0.26 -4.12
CA ILE A 310 -21.68 0.87 -4.16
C ILE A 310 -20.32 0.43 -4.67
N VAL A 311 -20.15 0.84 -5.93
CA VAL A 311 -18.90 1.37 -6.46
C VAL A 311 -17.81 0.36 -6.69
N TYR A 312 -18.15 -0.67 -7.49
CA TYR A 312 -17.17 -1.45 -8.23
C TYR A 312 -16.23 -0.59 -9.11
N LYS A 313 -16.55 0.67 -9.40
CA LYS A 313 -15.67 1.56 -10.20
C LYS A 313 -14.34 1.88 -9.51
N GLU A 314 -14.33 2.02 -8.19
CA GLU A 314 -13.09 2.31 -7.44
C GLU A 314 -12.23 1.05 -7.18
N LEU A 315 -12.83 -0.14 -7.26
CA LEU A 315 -12.13 -1.40 -7.04
C LEU A 315 -11.50 -1.97 -8.32
N LYS A 316 -11.95 -1.56 -9.51
CA LYS A 316 -11.51 -2.16 -10.80
C LYS A 316 -10.03 -2.01 -11.12
N ASP A 317 -9.37 -0.96 -10.65
CA ASP A 317 -8.01 -0.62 -11.10
C ASP A 317 -6.87 -1.27 -10.30
N GLN A 318 -7.16 -2.07 -9.27
CA GLN A 318 -6.13 -2.64 -8.40
C GLN A 318 -6.48 -4.04 -7.85
N LYS A 319 -7.16 -4.87 -8.64
CA LYS A 319 -7.36 -6.28 -8.27
C LYS A 319 -6.06 -7.04 -8.48
N LEU A 320 -5.47 -7.56 -7.42
CA LEU A 320 -4.39 -8.54 -7.49
C LEU A 320 -4.91 -9.96 -7.74
N PHE A 321 -6.20 -10.24 -7.46
CA PHE A 321 -6.87 -11.53 -7.73
C PHE A 321 -8.36 -11.33 -8.01
#